data_c2d0a2743b7fafa2e897e2e41a632f2f
#
_entry.id   c2d0a2743b7fafa2e897e2e41a632f2f
#
_cell.length_a   1.000
_cell.length_b   1.000
_cell.length_c   1.000
_cell.angle_alpha   90.00
_cell.angle_beta   90.00
_cell.angle_gamma   90.00
#
_symmetry.space_group_name_H-M   'P 1'
#
loop_
_entity.id
_entity.type
_entity.pdbx_description
1 polymer ?
#
loop_
_entity_poly.entity_id
_entity_poly.type
_entity_poly.pdbx_seq_one_letter_code
_entity_poly.pdbx_strand_id
1 'polypeptide(L)'
;LQDPDYKTHLAMVHSRFSTNTFPSWDRAQPCRLMAHNGEINTLRGNANWMFARQGVMKSELWRDDIRKLCPVIEPDCSDSGNFDNALEMLYYSGRSLQEAVMMMIPEAWQNHHSMPEDKRAFYEYQSALQEPWDGPASVSFTDGHYIGAVLDRNGLRPSRYYVTHDDRVIMAS
;
A
#
# COMPACT_ATOMS: atom_id res chain seq x y z
N LEU A 1 13.76 14.50 -17.77
CA LEU A 1 14.76 13.54 -17.28
C LEU A 1 16.19 13.83 -17.78
N GLN A 2 16.35 14.70 -18.79
CA GLN A 2 17.68 15.10 -19.28
C GLN A 2 18.21 16.39 -18.65
N ASP A 3 17.44 16.99 -17.76
CA ASP A 3 17.83 18.16 -17.01
C ASP A 3 18.93 17.80 -15.99
N PRO A 4 20.11 18.42 -16.03
CA PRO A 4 21.21 18.12 -15.12
C PRO A 4 20.89 18.44 -13.65
N ASP A 5 19.89 19.28 -13.40
CA ASP A 5 19.44 19.63 -12.06
C ASP A 5 18.39 18.65 -11.51
N TYR A 6 17.84 17.78 -12.35
CA TYR A 6 16.92 16.73 -11.95
C TYR A 6 17.66 15.53 -11.36
N LYS A 7 17.95 15.62 -10.06
CA LYS A 7 18.67 14.57 -9.32
C LYS A 7 17.76 14.00 -8.22
N THR A 8 17.77 12.68 -8.08
CA THR A 8 17.02 11.98 -7.03
C THR A 8 17.80 10.77 -6.55
N HIS A 9 17.63 10.42 -5.25
CA HIS A 9 18.16 9.19 -4.66
C HIS A 9 17.26 8.00 -4.87
N LEU A 10 15.99 8.22 -5.13
CA LEU A 10 15.02 7.15 -5.39
C LEU A 10 14.08 7.53 -6.54
N ALA A 11 13.63 6.52 -7.25
CA ALA A 11 12.62 6.68 -8.29
C ALA A 11 11.66 5.50 -8.27
N MET A 12 10.38 5.79 -8.25
CA MET A 12 9.31 4.82 -8.44
C MET A 12 8.69 5.07 -9.81
N VAL A 13 8.67 4.04 -10.66
CA VAL A 13 8.27 4.17 -12.06
C VAL A 13 7.21 3.12 -12.40
N HIS A 14 6.18 3.54 -13.10
CA HIS A 14 5.14 2.67 -13.61
C HIS A 14 4.77 3.05 -15.04
N SER A 15 4.57 2.05 -15.91
CA SER A 15 4.34 2.29 -17.33
C SER A 15 2.85 2.33 -17.74
N ARG A 16 1.94 2.06 -16.84
CA ARG A 16 0.51 1.92 -17.14
C ARG A 16 -0.38 2.66 -16.16
N PHE A 17 -1.60 2.94 -16.60
CA PHE A 17 -2.74 3.27 -15.75
C PHE A 17 -3.26 2.00 -15.05
N SER A 18 -4.23 2.16 -14.16
CA SER A 18 -4.83 1.00 -13.52
C SER A 18 -5.60 0.12 -14.53
N THR A 19 -5.71 -1.16 -14.20
CA THR A 19 -6.53 -2.11 -14.96
C THR A 19 -8.01 -1.99 -14.59
N ASN A 20 -8.90 -2.46 -15.47
CA ASN A 20 -10.35 -2.55 -15.24
C ASN A 20 -11.07 -1.22 -14.95
N THR A 21 -10.44 -0.10 -15.23
CA THR A 21 -11.05 1.23 -15.13
C THR A 21 -10.77 2.03 -16.40
N PHE A 22 -11.59 3.04 -16.65
CA PHE A 22 -11.32 3.98 -17.74
C PHE A 22 -10.02 4.73 -17.44
N PRO A 23 -9.05 4.78 -18.37
CA PRO A 23 -7.78 5.45 -18.12
C PRO A 23 -7.96 6.96 -17.96
N SER A 24 -7.37 7.52 -16.92
CA SER A 24 -7.37 8.95 -16.62
C SER A 24 -6.10 9.28 -15.83
N TRP A 25 -5.68 10.55 -15.85
CA TRP A 25 -4.44 10.96 -15.19
C TRP A 25 -4.46 10.80 -13.66
N ASP A 26 -5.63 10.93 -13.04
CA ASP A 26 -5.84 10.67 -11.61
C ASP A 26 -5.68 9.21 -11.20
N ARG A 27 -5.70 8.30 -12.18
CA ARG A 27 -5.49 6.85 -12.01
C ARG A 27 -4.15 6.37 -12.54
N ALA A 28 -3.31 7.31 -12.98
CA ALA A 28 -1.95 6.99 -13.41
C ALA A 28 -1.09 6.59 -12.20
N GLN A 29 -0.27 5.58 -12.40
CA GLN A 29 0.67 5.15 -11.38
C GLN A 29 2.08 5.68 -11.71
N PRO A 30 2.94 5.93 -10.75
CA PRO A 30 2.74 5.79 -9.30
C PRO A 30 1.64 6.71 -8.73
N CYS A 31 0.91 6.20 -7.72
CA CYS A 31 0.03 7.00 -6.89
C CYS A 31 0.86 7.91 -5.95
N ARG A 32 0.28 8.42 -4.86
CA ARG A 32 1.01 9.32 -3.95
C ARG A 32 2.10 8.63 -3.14
N LEU A 33 1.81 7.42 -2.63
CA LEU A 33 2.74 6.67 -1.78
C LEU A 33 3.14 5.33 -2.39
N MET A 34 2.38 4.81 -3.35
CA MET A 34 2.59 3.46 -3.86
C MET A 34 2.41 3.35 -5.37
N ALA A 35 2.94 2.26 -5.89
CA ALA A 35 2.61 1.72 -7.20
C ALA A 35 2.47 0.21 -7.11
N HIS A 36 1.54 -0.38 -7.88
CA HIS A 36 1.40 -1.82 -7.87
C HIS A 36 1.24 -2.36 -9.28
N ASN A 37 1.71 -3.58 -9.44
CA ASN A 37 1.44 -4.38 -10.61
C ASN A 37 0.61 -5.60 -10.20
N GLY A 38 -0.63 -5.67 -10.64
CA GLY A 38 -1.57 -6.73 -10.29
C GLY A 38 -2.99 -6.21 -10.12
N GLU A 39 -3.74 -6.85 -9.24
CA GLU A 39 -5.14 -6.56 -8.99
C GLU A 39 -5.50 -6.87 -7.54
N ILE A 40 -6.20 -5.96 -6.86
CA ILE A 40 -6.74 -6.19 -5.52
C ILE A 40 -8.14 -6.77 -5.67
N ASN A 41 -8.26 -8.08 -5.52
CA ASN A 41 -9.51 -8.81 -5.74
C ASN A 41 -10.55 -8.60 -4.63
N THR A 42 -10.10 -8.21 -3.45
CA THR A 42 -10.96 -7.98 -2.27
C THR A 42 -11.50 -6.57 -2.17
N LEU A 43 -11.25 -5.71 -3.17
CA LEU A 43 -11.56 -4.28 -3.15
C LEU A 43 -12.97 -3.96 -2.65
N ARG A 44 -13.99 -4.68 -3.14
CA ARG A 44 -15.39 -4.44 -2.73
C ARG A 44 -15.61 -4.66 -1.23
N GLY A 45 -15.03 -5.72 -0.68
CA GLY A 45 -15.07 -6.00 0.75
C GLY A 45 -14.31 -4.94 1.55
N ASN A 46 -13.11 -4.58 1.10
CA ASN A 46 -12.29 -3.55 1.73
C ASN A 46 -13.00 -2.18 1.75
N ALA A 47 -13.62 -1.80 0.64
CA ALA A 47 -14.40 -0.56 0.54
C ALA A 47 -15.58 -0.56 1.54
N ASN A 48 -16.33 -1.65 1.63
CA ASN A 48 -17.44 -1.77 2.55
C ASN A 48 -16.99 -1.69 4.02
N TRP A 49 -15.89 -2.35 4.36
CA TRP A 49 -15.31 -2.29 5.71
C TRP A 49 -14.77 -0.90 6.04
N MET A 50 -14.09 -0.25 5.11
CA MET A 50 -13.63 1.13 5.30
C MET A 50 -14.82 2.08 5.53
N PHE A 51 -15.89 1.93 4.78
CA PHE A 51 -17.10 2.71 4.96
C PHE A 51 -17.75 2.45 6.34
N ALA A 52 -17.92 1.18 6.72
CA ALA A 52 -18.50 0.82 8.03
C ALA A 52 -17.67 1.36 9.21
N ARG A 53 -16.35 1.40 9.06
CA ARG A 53 -15.41 1.86 10.08
C ARG A 53 -15.39 3.38 10.27
N GLN A 54 -15.82 4.17 9.29
CA GLN A 54 -15.78 5.64 9.37
C GLN A 54 -16.46 6.20 10.63
N GLY A 55 -17.55 5.58 11.07
CA GLY A 55 -18.30 6.03 12.24
C GLY A 55 -17.56 5.86 13.58
N VAL A 56 -16.55 5.01 13.62
CA VAL A 56 -15.77 4.70 14.85
C VAL A 56 -14.30 5.13 14.75
N MET A 57 -13.89 5.68 13.61
CA MET A 57 -12.53 6.18 13.45
C MET A 57 -12.20 7.28 14.44
N LYS A 58 -11.04 7.16 15.07
CA LYS A 58 -10.48 8.14 15.99
C LYS A 58 -8.99 8.26 15.76
N SER A 59 -8.46 9.47 15.91
CA SER A 59 -7.03 9.75 15.86
C SER A 59 -6.72 10.92 16.79
N GLU A 60 -5.70 10.78 17.60
CA GLU A 60 -5.22 11.88 18.45
C GLU A 60 -4.62 13.02 17.62
N LEU A 61 -4.03 12.69 16.47
CA LEU A 61 -3.45 13.68 15.55
C LEU A 61 -4.52 14.51 14.83
N TRP A 62 -5.55 13.84 14.33
CA TRP A 62 -6.63 14.47 13.55
C TRP A 62 -7.76 15.01 14.41
N ARG A 63 -8.00 14.47 15.60
CA ARG A 63 -9.12 14.83 16.48
C ARG A 63 -10.44 14.86 15.69
N ASP A 64 -11.19 15.96 15.76
CA ASP A 64 -12.45 16.12 15.06
C ASP A 64 -12.28 16.25 13.53
N ASP A 65 -11.11 16.65 13.06
CA ASP A 65 -10.79 16.79 11.65
C ASP A 65 -10.72 15.45 10.90
N ILE A 66 -10.64 14.31 11.61
CA ILE A 66 -10.70 12.99 10.99
C ILE A 66 -11.95 12.80 10.13
N ARG A 67 -13.05 13.46 10.46
CA ARG A 67 -14.29 13.41 9.69
C ARG A 67 -14.17 14.08 8.32
N LYS A 68 -13.25 15.01 8.14
CA LYS A 68 -12.97 15.67 6.86
C LYS A 68 -12.27 14.74 5.86
N LEU A 69 -11.66 13.65 6.36
CA LEU A 69 -11.02 12.63 5.53
C LEU A 69 -12.02 11.62 4.95
N CYS A 70 -13.25 11.64 5.41
CA CYS A 70 -14.27 10.71 4.95
C CYS A 70 -15.12 11.29 3.80
N PRO A 71 -15.44 10.51 2.78
CA PRO A 71 -15.06 9.09 2.61
C PRO A 71 -13.60 8.92 2.19
N VAL A 72 -12.90 7.94 2.77
CA VAL A 72 -11.53 7.59 2.40
C VAL A 72 -11.50 6.87 1.05
N ILE A 73 -12.51 6.06 0.82
CA ILE A 73 -12.67 5.25 -0.41
C ILE A 73 -13.58 5.98 -1.39
N GLU A 74 -13.12 6.09 -2.61
CA GLU A 74 -13.86 6.67 -3.72
C GLU A 74 -14.49 5.56 -4.57
N PRO A 75 -15.83 5.54 -4.75
CA PRO A 75 -16.52 4.44 -5.45
C PRO A 75 -16.05 4.23 -6.88
N ASP A 76 -15.70 5.32 -7.58
CA ASP A 76 -15.30 5.28 -8.99
C ASP A 76 -13.78 5.23 -9.19
N CYS A 77 -13.01 5.14 -8.10
CA CYS A 77 -11.56 5.05 -8.18
C CYS A 77 -11.10 3.62 -8.48
N SER A 78 -9.86 3.51 -8.93
CA SER A 78 -9.21 2.21 -9.15
C SER A 78 -8.92 1.49 -7.82
N ASP A 79 -8.62 0.19 -7.90
CA ASP A 79 -8.14 -0.59 -6.76
C ASP A 79 -6.87 0.02 -6.15
N SER A 80 -5.90 0.38 -7.00
CA SER A 80 -4.66 1.04 -6.58
C SER A 80 -4.89 2.41 -5.96
N GLY A 81 -5.77 3.22 -6.53
CA GLY A 81 -6.09 4.54 -5.98
C GLY A 81 -6.77 4.44 -4.61
N ASN A 82 -7.71 3.51 -4.45
CA ASN A 82 -8.35 3.27 -3.16
C ASN A 82 -7.40 2.66 -2.11
N PHE A 83 -6.49 1.78 -2.55
CA PHE A 83 -5.43 1.29 -1.69
C PHE A 83 -4.54 2.44 -1.21
N ASP A 84 -4.10 3.31 -2.13
CA ASP A 84 -3.26 4.47 -1.82
C ASP A 84 -3.96 5.44 -0.87
N ASN A 85 -5.26 5.70 -1.04
CA ASN A 85 -6.06 6.52 -0.12
C ASN A 85 -6.07 5.94 1.30
N ALA A 86 -6.29 4.64 1.43
CA ALA A 86 -6.29 3.97 2.74
C ALA A 86 -4.89 3.96 3.36
N LEU A 87 -3.85 3.71 2.57
CA LEU A 87 -2.46 3.75 2.99
C LEU A 87 -2.05 5.15 3.47
N GLU A 88 -2.41 6.17 2.72
CA GLU A 88 -2.14 7.57 3.07
C GLU A 88 -2.81 7.96 4.40
N MET A 89 -4.05 7.57 4.59
CA MET A 89 -4.76 7.80 5.86
C MET A 89 -4.04 7.13 7.04
N LEU A 90 -3.62 5.88 6.90
CA LEU A 90 -2.89 5.16 7.95
C LEU A 90 -1.53 5.81 8.25
N TYR A 91 -0.79 6.19 7.22
CA TYR A 91 0.51 6.85 7.34
C TYR A 91 0.39 8.19 8.05
N TYR A 92 -0.47 9.08 7.61
CA TYR A 92 -0.67 10.38 8.26
C TYR A 92 -1.42 10.32 9.59
N SER A 93 -1.93 9.15 9.96
CA SER A 93 -2.44 8.90 11.32
C SER A 93 -1.36 8.46 12.30
N GLY A 94 -0.09 8.52 11.90
CA GLY A 94 1.08 8.33 12.77
C GLY A 94 1.73 6.94 12.71
N ARG A 95 1.32 6.09 11.76
CA ARG A 95 2.00 4.81 11.50
C ARG A 95 3.20 5.01 10.59
N SER A 96 4.23 4.18 10.73
CA SER A 96 5.26 4.12 9.69
C SER A 96 4.65 3.56 8.39
N LEU A 97 5.21 3.95 7.24
CA LEU A 97 4.72 3.46 5.96
C LEU A 97 4.84 1.93 5.85
N GLN A 98 5.94 1.39 6.37
CA GLN A 98 6.19 -0.06 6.42
C GLN A 98 5.12 -0.78 7.25
N GLU A 99 4.80 -0.27 8.44
CA GLU A 99 3.76 -0.83 9.30
C GLU A 99 2.40 -0.78 8.61
N ALA A 100 2.04 0.35 8.01
CA ALA A 100 0.77 0.52 7.31
C ALA A 100 0.62 -0.46 6.13
N VAL A 101 1.69 -0.64 5.33
CA VAL A 101 1.69 -1.61 4.22
C VAL A 101 1.57 -3.04 4.74
N MET A 102 2.32 -3.43 5.79
CA MET A 102 2.22 -4.77 6.38
C MET A 102 0.85 -5.04 7.02
N MET A 103 0.20 -4.00 7.55
CA MET A 103 -1.15 -4.08 8.07
C MET A 103 -2.17 -4.33 6.96
N MET A 104 -2.02 -3.66 5.81
CA MET A 104 -2.94 -3.79 4.67
C MET A 104 -2.69 -5.08 3.88
N ILE A 105 -1.43 -5.51 3.77
CA ILE A 105 -1.02 -6.74 3.06
C ILE A 105 -0.29 -7.66 4.04
N PRO A 106 -0.99 -8.30 4.98
CA PRO A 106 -0.37 -9.23 5.91
C PRO A 106 0.06 -10.51 5.19
N GLU A 107 1.18 -11.08 5.60
CA GLU A 107 1.54 -12.44 5.21
C GLU A 107 0.50 -13.45 5.72
N ALA A 108 0.47 -14.64 5.13
CA ALA A 108 -0.35 -15.76 5.62
C ALA A 108 0.24 -16.31 6.93
N TRP A 109 -0.10 -15.70 8.04
CA TRP A 109 0.53 -15.91 9.35
C TRP A 109 -0.12 -17.01 10.21
N GLN A 110 -1.42 -17.26 10.06
CA GLN A 110 -2.21 -18.09 10.99
C GLN A 110 -1.69 -19.51 11.14
N ASN A 111 -1.24 -20.13 10.04
CA ASN A 111 -0.71 -21.50 10.02
C ASN A 111 0.80 -21.55 9.74
N HIS A 112 1.50 -20.44 9.92
CA HIS A 112 2.93 -20.35 9.63
C HIS A 112 3.75 -20.71 10.89
N HIS A 113 4.06 -21.98 11.09
CA HIS A 113 4.69 -22.49 12.31
C HIS A 113 6.12 -21.99 12.54
N SER A 114 6.85 -21.60 11.49
CA SER A 114 8.22 -21.08 11.58
C SER A 114 8.30 -19.55 11.63
N MET A 115 7.17 -18.86 11.65
CA MET A 115 7.17 -17.39 11.78
C MET A 115 7.64 -16.98 13.18
N PRO A 116 8.56 -15.99 13.31
CA PRO A 116 8.94 -15.43 14.61
C PRO A 116 7.71 -14.96 15.41
N GLU A 117 7.78 -15.16 16.72
CA GLU A 117 6.63 -14.93 17.62
C GLU A 117 6.20 -13.45 17.64
N ASP A 118 7.15 -12.52 17.64
CA ASP A 118 6.92 -11.07 17.56
C ASP A 118 6.21 -10.67 16.26
N LYS A 119 6.63 -11.25 15.14
CA LYS A 119 5.99 -11.02 13.84
C LYS A 119 4.57 -11.59 13.79
N ARG A 120 4.36 -12.76 14.38
CA ARG A 120 3.03 -13.36 14.51
C ARG A 120 2.11 -12.48 15.36
N ALA A 121 2.58 -12.03 16.52
CA ALA A 121 1.83 -11.14 17.42
C ALA A 121 1.48 -9.81 16.73
N PHE A 122 2.40 -9.27 15.93
CA PHE A 122 2.14 -8.09 15.10
C PHE A 122 0.94 -8.32 14.18
N TYR A 123 0.95 -9.37 13.35
CA TYR A 123 -0.14 -9.64 12.42
C TYR A 123 -1.46 -9.99 13.13
N GLU A 124 -1.42 -10.70 14.24
CA GLU A 124 -2.60 -11.00 15.04
C GLU A 124 -3.27 -9.71 15.55
N TYR A 125 -2.48 -8.79 16.10
CA TYR A 125 -2.96 -7.48 16.53
C TYR A 125 -3.53 -6.67 15.36
N GLN A 126 -2.79 -6.56 14.26
CA GLN A 126 -3.20 -5.76 13.11
C GLN A 126 -4.47 -6.32 12.44
N SER A 127 -4.66 -7.64 12.47
CA SER A 127 -5.87 -8.28 11.90
C SER A 127 -7.15 -7.92 12.62
N ALA A 128 -7.06 -7.49 13.89
CA ALA A 128 -8.21 -6.98 14.65
C ALA A 128 -8.60 -5.53 14.24
N LEU A 129 -7.68 -4.81 13.59
CA LEU A 129 -7.86 -3.41 13.21
C LEU A 129 -8.20 -3.22 11.74
N GLN A 130 -7.69 -4.07 10.87
CA GLN A 130 -7.77 -3.92 9.42
C GLN A 130 -7.92 -5.26 8.73
N GLU A 131 -8.86 -5.34 7.80
CA GLU A 131 -9.00 -6.47 6.88
C GLU A 131 -7.90 -6.43 5.82
N PRO A 132 -7.36 -7.61 5.41
CA PRO A 132 -6.35 -7.67 4.38
C PRO A 132 -6.88 -7.17 3.04
N TRP A 133 -6.05 -6.44 2.32
CA TRP A 133 -6.24 -6.13 0.91
C TRP A 133 -5.50 -7.18 0.12
N ASP A 134 -6.22 -8.04 -0.59
CA ASP A 134 -5.68 -9.26 -1.17
C ASP A 134 -5.97 -9.36 -2.67
N GLY A 135 -5.06 -10.00 -3.36
CA GLY A 135 -5.05 -10.25 -4.79
C GLY A 135 -3.63 -10.40 -5.29
N PRO A 136 -3.42 -10.93 -6.50
CA PRO A 136 -2.07 -11.11 -7.06
C PRO A 136 -1.45 -9.74 -7.35
N ALA A 137 -0.57 -9.28 -6.48
CA ALA A 137 0.03 -7.95 -6.57
C ALA A 137 1.49 -7.92 -6.11
N SER A 138 2.28 -7.11 -6.79
CA SER A 138 3.57 -6.65 -6.32
C SER A 138 3.45 -5.16 -6.07
N VAL A 139 3.65 -4.73 -4.84
CA VAL A 139 3.46 -3.36 -4.40
C VAL A 139 4.80 -2.75 -4.04
N SER A 140 5.13 -1.62 -4.65
CA SER A 140 6.23 -0.75 -4.24
C SER A 140 5.68 0.51 -3.59
N PHE A 141 6.40 1.04 -2.62
CA PHE A 141 5.96 2.21 -1.86
C PHE A 141 7.13 3.08 -1.41
N THR A 142 6.87 4.36 -1.21
CA THR A 142 7.86 5.31 -0.72
C THR A 142 7.18 6.50 -0.04
N ASP A 143 7.83 7.02 0.98
CA ASP A 143 7.49 8.30 1.63
C ASP A 143 8.51 9.41 1.30
N GLY A 144 9.41 9.14 0.34
CA GLY A 144 10.50 10.03 -0.02
C GLY A 144 11.79 9.81 0.80
N HIS A 145 11.69 9.12 1.93
CA HIS A 145 12.81 8.73 2.79
C HIS A 145 13.18 7.27 2.62
N TYR A 146 12.17 6.43 2.65
CA TYR A 146 12.27 4.99 2.47
C TYR A 146 11.66 4.59 1.14
N ILE A 147 12.24 3.59 0.50
CA ILE A 147 11.61 2.87 -0.59
C ILE A 147 11.51 1.41 -0.18
N GLY A 148 10.36 0.82 -0.41
CA GLY A 148 10.10 -0.56 -0.05
C GLY A 148 9.27 -1.27 -1.10
N ALA A 149 9.21 -2.58 -0.94
CA ALA A 149 8.35 -3.42 -1.75
C ALA A 149 7.84 -4.61 -0.95
N VAL A 150 6.64 -5.04 -1.26
CA VAL A 150 6.00 -6.19 -0.66
C VAL A 150 5.30 -7.01 -1.75
N LEU A 151 5.37 -8.31 -1.61
CA LEU A 151 4.54 -9.23 -2.39
C LEU A 151 3.12 -9.28 -1.80
N ASP A 152 2.18 -9.76 -2.57
CA ASP A 152 0.85 -10.08 -2.05
C ASP A 152 0.93 -11.17 -0.98
N ARG A 153 -0.16 -11.34 -0.25
CA ARG A 153 -0.27 -12.27 0.89
C ARG A 153 0.25 -13.68 0.61
N ASN A 154 0.04 -14.17 -0.60
CA ASN A 154 0.40 -15.53 -1.00
C ASN A 154 1.61 -15.58 -1.95
N GLY A 155 2.22 -14.44 -2.24
CA GLY A 155 3.36 -14.34 -3.15
C GLY A 155 3.03 -14.78 -4.58
N LEU A 156 1.82 -14.52 -5.05
CA LEU A 156 1.36 -14.96 -6.38
C LEU A 156 2.03 -14.19 -7.50
N ARG A 157 2.23 -12.88 -7.31
CA ARG A 157 2.93 -12.07 -8.28
C ARG A 157 4.41 -11.98 -7.96
N PRO A 158 5.29 -12.47 -8.86
CA PRO A 158 6.72 -12.45 -8.60
C PRO A 158 7.30 -11.04 -8.69
N SER A 159 8.31 -10.79 -7.88
CA SER A 159 9.19 -9.62 -7.98
C SER A 159 10.62 -10.04 -7.80
N ARG A 160 11.53 -9.28 -8.40
CA ARG A 160 12.97 -9.49 -8.27
C ARG A 160 13.65 -8.17 -7.91
N TYR A 161 14.73 -8.26 -7.17
CA TYR A 161 15.60 -7.13 -6.91
C TYR A 161 17.05 -7.49 -7.17
N TYR A 162 17.82 -6.48 -7.48
CA TYR A 162 19.27 -6.54 -7.65
C TYR A 162 19.92 -5.48 -6.78
N VAL A 163 21.03 -5.83 -6.18
CA VAL A 163 21.95 -4.87 -5.56
C VAL A 163 23.17 -4.80 -6.45
N THR A 164 23.45 -3.63 -6.98
CA THR A 164 24.56 -3.41 -7.90
C THR A 164 25.87 -3.15 -7.15
N HIS A 165 27.01 -3.26 -7.82
CA HIS A 165 28.32 -2.99 -7.20
C HIS A 165 28.54 -1.52 -6.86
N ASP A 166 27.75 -0.61 -7.38
CA ASP A 166 27.75 0.82 -7.09
C ASP A 166 26.63 1.22 -6.11
N ASP A 167 26.23 0.28 -5.24
CA ASP A 167 25.28 0.45 -4.12
C ASP A 167 23.88 0.92 -4.53
N ARG A 168 23.41 0.52 -5.71
CA ARG A 168 22.02 0.75 -6.11
C ARG A 168 21.17 -0.50 -5.88
N VAL A 169 19.93 -0.29 -5.49
CA VAL A 169 18.91 -1.32 -5.43
C VAL A 169 17.91 -1.08 -6.55
N ILE A 170 17.70 -2.08 -7.40
CA ILE A 170 16.74 -2.04 -8.51
C ILE A 170 15.75 -3.17 -8.27
N MET A 171 14.46 -2.84 -8.18
CA MET A 171 13.39 -3.81 -8.03
C MET A 171 12.38 -3.67 -9.17
N ALA A 172 11.92 -4.80 -9.67
CA ALA A 172 10.87 -4.86 -10.69
C ALA A 172 10.00 -6.11 -10.52
N SER A 173 8.76 -5.97 -10.97
CA SER A 173 7.80 -7.09 -11.03
C SER A 173 7.58 -7.57 -12.46
#